data_7f1113c4a259e466027f5a693bb5b24b
#
_entry.id   7f1113c4a259e466027f5a693bb5b24b
#
_cell.length_a   1.000
_cell.length_b   1.000
_cell.length_c   1.000
_cell.angle_alpha   90.00
_cell.angle_beta   90.00
_cell.angle_gamma   90.00
#
_symmetry.space_group_name_H-M   'P 1'
#
loop_
_entity.id
_entity.type
_entity.pdbx_description
1 polymer ?
#
loop_
_entity_poly.entity_id
_entity_poly.type
_entity_poly.pdbx_seq_one_letter_code
_entity_poly.pdbx_strand_id
1 'polypeptide(L)'
;MKLQLTIASFTICLLFSPMLRAQESPRIVSYDLTVQIDVPNRQVEVGGSFEVDFHDSDSISLVLWRHARIDTLRHSSREITYRFDTLAPAPAQFIPDGRTLTLYRPAGADDRCRINTRYTLYMQEVQGPAKSFNDHWIELGYYTGWYPVCNGNRADYSHLRIGITDGYTVSGSGNGATLGEFRQCYPGFTHAEKPPHQ
;
A
#
# COMPACT_ATOMS: atom_id res chain seq x y z
N MET A 1 1.45 13.61 62.85
CA MET A 1 0.88 12.35 62.31
C MET A 1 0.07 12.51 61.03
N LYS A 2 0.04 13.67 60.34
CA LYS A 2 -0.72 13.89 59.09
C LYS A 2 0.11 13.79 57.79
N LEU A 3 1.45 13.80 57.90
CA LEU A 3 2.35 13.81 56.74
C LEU A 3 2.61 12.42 56.16
N GLN A 4 2.52 11.36 56.93
CA GLN A 4 2.79 10.00 56.47
C GLN A 4 1.65 9.37 55.62
N LEU A 5 0.44 9.86 55.79
CA LEU A 5 -0.71 9.31 55.03
C LEU A 5 -0.74 9.78 53.57
N THR A 6 -0.20 10.97 53.32
CA THR A 6 -0.18 11.56 51.95
C THR A 6 0.82 10.90 51.02
N ILE A 7 1.96 10.43 51.56
CA ILE A 7 3.05 9.77 50.80
C ILE A 7 2.62 8.35 50.37
N ALA A 8 1.88 7.64 51.23
CA ALA A 8 1.41 6.30 50.93
C ALA A 8 0.36 6.30 49.79
N SER A 9 -0.49 7.35 49.72
CA SER A 9 -1.50 7.47 48.67
C SER A 9 -0.90 7.76 47.27
N PHE A 10 0.21 8.50 47.22
CA PHE A 10 0.88 8.83 45.97
C PHE A 10 1.67 7.62 45.40
N THR A 11 2.25 6.79 46.28
CA THR A 11 3.00 5.59 45.88
C THR A 11 2.08 4.51 45.28
N ILE A 12 0.86 4.39 45.75
CA ILE A 12 -0.13 3.40 45.24
C ILE A 12 -0.60 3.80 43.83
N CYS A 13 -0.77 5.09 43.54
CA CYS A 13 -1.13 5.53 42.17
C CYS A 13 -0.05 5.24 41.12
N LEU A 14 1.22 5.23 41.49
CA LEU A 14 2.34 4.92 40.57
C LEU A 14 2.44 3.43 40.26
N LEU A 15 1.99 2.53 41.14
CA LEU A 15 2.01 1.08 40.92
C LEU A 15 0.88 0.59 40.02
N PHE A 16 -0.19 1.39 39.85
CA PHE A 16 -1.33 1.11 38.97
C PHE A 16 -1.32 1.91 37.66
N SER A 17 -0.19 2.51 37.28
CA SER A 17 -0.06 3.01 35.92
C SER A 17 -0.11 1.79 34.99
N PRO A 18 -1.24 1.54 34.28
CA PRO A 18 -1.23 0.50 33.27
C PRO A 18 -0.09 0.88 32.35
N MET A 19 0.84 -0.04 32.10
CA MET A 19 1.77 0.11 30.98
C MET A 19 0.88 0.30 29.75
N LEU A 20 0.67 1.54 29.34
CA LEU A 20 0.14 1.87 28.04
C LEU A 20 1.16 1.32 27.03
N ARG A 21 1.03 0.03 26.71
CA ARG A 21 1.64 -0.49 25.50
C ARG A 21 1.03 0.34 24.39
N ALA A 22 1.85 1.14 23.74
CA ALA A 22 1.45 1.76 22.50
C ALA A 22 0.98 0.59 21.61
N GLN A 23 -0.33 0.52 21.38
CA GLN A 23 -0.92 -0.51 20.54
C GLN A 23 -0.36 -0.26 19.14
N GLU A 24 0.48 -1.18 18.68
CA GLU A 24 1.01 -1.07 17.33
C GLU A 24 -0.15 -1.15 16.34
N SER A 25 -0.17 -0.21 15.40
CA SER A 25 -1.24 -0.17 14.38
C SER A 25 -0.98 -1.20 13.30
N PRO A 26 -2.03 -1.77 12.69
CA PRO A 26 -1.89 -2.64 11.54
C PRO A 26 -1.07 -1.97 10.45
N ARG A 27 -0.19 -2.73 9.79
CA ARG A 27 0.70 -2.19 8.76
C ARG A 27 0.96 -3.19 7.64
N ILE A 28 1.39 -2.69 6.49
CA ILE A 28 2.00 -3.53 5.46
C ILE A 28 3.49 -3.66 5.77
N VAL A 29 3.96 -4.90 5.78
CA VAL A 29 5.36 -5.25 6.06
C VAL A 29 6.17 -5.25 4.78
N SER A 30 5.64 -5.86 3.72
CA SER A 30 6.36 -6.01 2.47
C SER A 30 5.44 -6.12 1.27
N TYR A 31 6.00 -5.83 0.09
CA TYR A 31 5.38 -6.07 -1.21
C TYR A 31 6.28 -6.95 -2.08
N ASP A 32 5.66 -7.85 -2.83
CA ASP A 32 6.27 -8.60 -3.94
C ASP A 32 5.26 -8.56 -5.09
N LEU A 33 5.39 -7.54 -5.97
CA LEU A 33 4.40 -7.23 -6.99
C LEU A 33 5.01 -7.32 -8.39
N THR A 34 4.19 -7.80 -9.31
CA THR A 34 4.42 -7.72 -10.75
C THR A 34 3.42 -6.73 -11.32
N VAL A 35 3.92 -5.76 -12.07
CA VAL A 35 3.16 -4.67 -12.66
C VAL A 35 3.31 -4.76 -14.18
N GLN A 36 2.20 -4.84 -14.89
CA GLN A 36 2.17 -4.80 -16.35
C GLN A 36 1.46 -3.53 -16.79
N ILE A 37 2.15 -2.68 -17.55
CA ILE A 37 1.62 -1.40 -18.02
C ILE A 37 1.25 -1.56 -19.50
N ASP A 38 -0.03 -1.40 -19.80
CA ASP A 38 -0.59 -1.37 -21.15
C ASP A 38 -0.88 0.08 -21.52
N VAL A 39 0.06 0.69 -22.26
CA VAL A 39 -0.01 2.12 -22.61
C VAL A 39 -1.17 2.41 -23.56
N PRO A 40 -1.37 1.66 -24.66
CA PRO A 40 -2.48 1.88 -25.57
C PRO A 40 -3.86 1.87 -24.89
N ASN A 41 -4.06 0.95 -23.96
CA ASN A 41 -5.33 0.80 -23.25
C ASN A 41 -5.41 1.61 -21.96
N ARG A 42 -4.34 2.31 -21.59
CA ARG A 42 -4.22 3.08 -20.32
C ARG A 42 -4.59 2.24 -19.09
N GLN A 43 -4.05 1.05 -19.04
CA GLN A 43 -4.29 0.09 -17.97
C GLN A 43 -2.98 -0.29 -17.29
N VAL A 44 -3.08 -0.55 -15.98
CA VAL A 44 -2.00 -1.12 -15.20
C VAL A 44 -2.54 -2.35 -14.49
N GLU A 45 -2.07 -3.52 -14.88
CA GLU A 45 -2.36 -4.76 -14.19
C GLU A 45 -1.32 -4.97 -13.09
N VAL A 46 -1.79 -5.27 -11.89
CA VAL A 46 -0.94 -5.57 -10.74
C VAL A 46 -1.30 -6.94 -10.21
N GLY A 47 -0.28 -7.78 -10.10
CA GLY A 47 -0.40 -9.11 -9.49
C GLY A 47 0.73 -9.37 -8.52
N GLY A 48 0.57 -10.35 -7.65
CA GLY A 48 1.61 -10.72 -6.68
C GLY A 48 1.09 -10.85 -5.27
N SER A 49 1.85 -10.39 -4.30
CA SER A 49 1.46 -10.48 -2.90
C SER A 49 2.00 -9.31 -2.08
N PHE A 50 1.35 -9.05 -0.96
CA PHE A 50 1.86 -8.19 0.09
C PHE A 50 1.62 -8.86 1.46
N GLU A 51 2.49 -8.56 2.40
CA GLU A 51 2.41 -9.08 3.76
C GLU A 51 1.84 -8.02 4.68
N VAL A 52 0.80 -8.38 5.42
CA VAL A 52 0.12 -7.53 6.40
C VAL A 52 0.41 -8.06 7.79
N ASP A 53 0.76 -7.16 8.68
CA ASP A 53 0.77 -7.38 10.11
C ASP A 53 -0.46 -6.69 10.70
N PHE A 54 -1.44 -7.48 11.13
CA PHE A 54 -2.67 -6.98 11.71
C PHE A 54 -2.49 -6.56 13.17
N HIS A 55 -1.40 -7.01 13.80
CA HIS A 55 -1.26 -6.96 15.26
C HIS A 55 -2.53 -7.55 15.91
N ASP A 56 -3.11 -6.90 16.88
CA ASP A 56 -4.35 -7.36 17.54
C ASP A 56 -5.64 -6.85 16.85
N SER A 57 -5.53 -6.31 15.63
CA SER A 57 -6.68 -5.74 14.92
C SER A 57 -7.37 -6.77 14.03
N ASP A 58 -8.71 -6.65 13.91
CA ASP A 58 -9.52 -7.47 13.02
C ASP A 58 -9.50 -6.99 11.57
N SER A 59 -8.93 -5.81 11.30
CA SER A 59 -8.90 -5.24 9.97
C SER A 59 -7.77 -4.23 9.79
N ILE A 60 -7.43 -3.97 8.54
CA ILE A 60 -6.52 -2.89 8.11
C ILE A 60 -7.20 -2.04 7.04
N SER A 61 -7.04 -0.72 7.14
CA SER A 61 -7.51 0.23 6.13
C SER A 61 -6.34 0.68 5.25
N LEU A 62 -6.48 0.45 3.97
CA LEU A 62 -5.51 0.79 2.93
C LEU A 62 -6.11 1.81 1.98
N VAL A 63 -5.27 2.48 1.23
CA VAL A 63 -5.68 3.38 0.16
C VAL A 63 -5.29 2.77 -1.18
N LEU A 64 -6.24 2.72 -2.10
CA LEU A 64 -6.05 2.24 -3.46
C LEU A 64 -6.72 3.20 -4.45
N TRP A 65 -6.26 3.23 -5.69
CA TRP A 65 -6.84 4.03 -6.76
C TRP A 65 -8.34 3.77 -6.95
N ARG A 66 -9.14 4.83 -7.07
CA ARG A 66 -10.62 4.75 -7.12
C ARG A 66 -11.18 3.90 -8.26
N HIS A 67 -10.46 3.82 -9.39
CA HIS A 67 -10.85 3.01 -10.54
C HIS A 67 -10.12 1.66 -10.59
N ALA A 68 -9.69 1.17 -9.44
CA ALA A 68 -9.17 -0.18 -9.32
C ALA A 68 -10.32 -1.20 -9.40
N ARG A 69 -10.19 -2.17 -10.29
CA ARG A 69 -11.02 -3.37 -10.31
C ARG A 69 -10.25 -4.49 -9.66
N ILE A 70 -10.69 -4.90 -8.49
CA ILE A 70 -10.07 -5.98 -7.73
C ILE A 70 -10.60 -7.31 -8.27
N ASP A 71 -9.72 -8.14 -8.82
CA ASP A 71 -10.05 -9.45 -9.36
C ASP A 71 -9.89 -10.54 -8.30
N THR A 72 -8.85 -10.46 -7.49
CA THR A 72 -8.60 -11.41 -6.39
C THR A 72 -7.90 -10.76 -5.20
N LEU A 73 -8.34 -11.17 -4.00
CA LEU A 73 -7.64 -10.97 -2.73
C LEU A 73 -7.73 -12.28 -1.94
N ARG A 74 -6.61 -12.97 -1.74
CA ARG A 74 -6.60 -14.29 -1.11
C ARG A 74 -5.50 -14.42 -0.07
N HIS A 75 -5.83 -15.08 1.03
CA HIS A 75 -4.85 -15.64 1.96
C HIS A 75 -4.83 -17.16 1.79
N SER A 76 -3.66 -17.71 1.43
CA SER A 76 -3.54 -19.09 1.00
C SER A 76 -4.49 -19.38 -0.18
N SER A 77 -5.43 -20.30 -0.05
CA SER A 77 -6.42 -20.65 -1.08
C SER A 77 -7.79 -19.98 -0.88
N ARG A 78 -8.00 -19.25 0.23
CA ARG A 78 -9.29 -18.65 0.60
C ARG A 78 -9.38 -17.20 0.22
N GLU A 79 -10.53 -16.78 -0.25
CA GLU A 79 -10.81 -15.34 -0.46
C GLU A 79 -10.89 -14.61 0.86
N ILE A 80 -10.34 -13.37 0.86
CA ILE A 80 -10.39 -12.48 2.02
C ILE A 80 -11.64 -11.62 1.91
N THR A 81 -12.34 -11.48 3.02
CA THR A 81 -13.41 -10.48 3.11
C THR A 81 -12.80 -9.09 3.05
N TYR A 82 -13.32 -8.25 2.16
CA TYR A 82 -12.89 -6.87 2.05
C TYR A 82 -14.07 -5.94 1.74
N ARG A 83 -13.86 -4.65 1.99
CA ARG A 83 -14.75 -3.57 1.56
C ARG A 83 -13.93 -2.53 0.82
N PHE A 84 -14.32 -2.23 -0.41
CA PHE A 84 -13.73 -1.14 -1.20
C PHE A 84 -14.76 -0.02 -1.37
N ASP A 85 -14.53 1.10 -0.69
CA ASP A 85 -15.41 2.27 -0.76
C ASP A 85 -14.94 3.18 -1.88
N THR A 86 -15.63 3.11 -3.03
CA THR A 86 -15.29 3.90 -4.21
C THR A 86 -15.93 5.29 -4.23
N LEU A 87 -16.81 5.61 -3.29
CA LEU A 87 -17.57 6.86 -3.28
C LEU A 87 -16.87 7.95 -2.45
N ALA A 88 -16.48 7.61 -1.22
CA ALA A 88 -15.85 8.57 -0.33
C ALA A 88 -14.33 8.62 -0.55
N PRO A 89 -13.72 9.83 -0.61
CA PRO A 89 -12.27 9.96 -0.62
C PRO A 89 -11.64 9.28 0.60
N ALA A 90 -10.51 8.61 0.39
CA ALA A 90 -9.74 8.09 1.52
C ALA A 90 -9.15 9.25 2.34
N PRO A 91 -8.96 9.10 3.65
CA PRO A 91 -8.38 10.11 4.52
C PRO A 91 -6.87 10.29 4.32
N ALA A 92 -6.38 10.12 3.10
CA ALA A 92 -4.97 10.24 2.73
C ALA A 92 -4.77 11.52 1.91
N GLN A 93 -4.27 12.56 2.54
CA GLN A 93 -4.08 13.87 1.92
C GLN A 93 -3.20 13.85 0.66
N PHE A 94 -2.32 12.86 0.53
CA PHE A 94 -1.36 12.76 -0.57
C PHE A 94 -1.83 11.89 -1.75
N ILE A 95 -3.01 11.27 -1.65
CA ILE A 95 -3.59 10.42 -2.70
C ILE A 95 -5.01 10.91 -3.00
N PRO A 96 -5.17 11.98 -3.78
CA PRO A 96 -6.47 12.66 -3.95
C PRO A 96 -7.55 11.75 -4.54
N ASP A 97 -7.16 10.85 -5.46
CA ASP A 97 -8.05 9.88 -6.08
C ASP A 97 -8.05 8.51 -5.38
N GLY A 98 -7.44 8.44 -4.21
CA GLY A 98 -7.44 7.25 -3.38
C GLY A 98 -8.81 6.99 -2.75
N ARG A 99 -9.10 5.71 -2.57
CA ARG A 99 -10.30 5.22 -1.89
C ARG A 99 -9.91 4.19 -0.85
N THR A 100 -10.73 4.06 0.17
CA THR A 100 -10.45 3.15 1.28
C THR A 100 -10.73 1.70 0.88
N LEU A 101 -9.72 0.87 0.95
CA LEU A 101 -9.80 -0.58 0.88
C LEU A 101 -9.60 -1.13 2.30
N THR A 102 -10.66 -1.63 2.90
CA THR A 102 -10.59 -2.30 4.22
C THR A 102 -10.47 -3.80 3.99
N LEU A 103 -9.42 -4.40 4.51
CA LEU A 103 -9.21 -5.84 4.52
C LEU A 103 -9.50 -6.37 5.92
N TYR A 104 -10.32 -7.40 6.01
CA TYR A 104 -10.59 -8.08 7.28
C TYR A 104 -9.62 -9.24 7.47
N ARG A 105 -9.14 -9.40 8.69
CA ARG A 105 -8.25 -10.49 9.06
C ARG A 105 -8.91 -11.82 8.76
N PRO A 106 -8.25 -12.73 8.02
CA PRO A 106 -8.82 -14.05 7.76
C PRO A 106 -9.02 -14.84 9.05
N ALA A 107 -10.13 -15.53 9.18
CA ALA A 107 -10.41 -16.35 10.36
C ALA A 107 -9.34 -17.43 10.55
N GLY A 108 -8.75 -17.46 11.73
CA GLY A 108 -7.67 -18.40 12.09
C GLY A 108 -6.31 -18.08 11.47
N ALA A 109 -6.14 -16.92 10.85
CA ALA A 109 -4.82 -16.47 10.42
C ALA A 109 -4.02 -15.92 11.60
N ASP A 110 -2.70 -16.06 11.50
CA ASP A 110 -1.76 -15.37 12.39
C ASP A 110 -1.88 -13.86 12.24
N ASP A 111 -1.31 -13.08 13.17
CA ASP A 111 -1.28 -11.62 13.08
C ASP A 111 -0.62 -11.17 11.80
N ARG A 112 0.41 -11.87 11.36
CA ARG A 112 1.12 -11.62 10.13
C ARG A 112 0.70 -12.61 9.06
N CYS A 113 0.13 -12.12 7.95
CA CYS A 113 -0.29 -12.96 6.85
C CYS A 113 0.03 -12.38 5.48
N ARG A 114 0.34 -13.27 4.54
CA ARG A 114 0.56 -12.93 3.14
C ARG A 114 -0.75 -12.94 2.39
N ILE A 115 -1.01 -11.86 1.67
CA ILE A 115 -2.21 -11.66 0.85
C ILE A 115 -1.79 -11.67 -0.62
N ASN A 116 -2.27 -12.65 -1.37
CA ASN A 116 -2.12 -12.70 -2.81
C ASN A 116 -3.18 -11.78 -3.44
N THR A 117 -2.77 -10.97 -4.39
CA THR A 117 -3.63 -9.96 -5.00
C THR A 117 -3.51 -9.96 -6.51
N ARG A 118 -4.62 -9.63 -7.18
CA ARG A 118 -4.65 -9.24 -8.59
C ARG A 118 -5.73 -8.19 -8.78
N TYR A 119 -5.38 -7.10 -9.45
CA TYR A 119 -6.30 -6.02 -9.80
C TYR A 119 -5.82 -5.25 -11.02
N THR A 120 -6.75 -4.57 -11.66
CA THR A 120 -6.49 -3.70 -12.82
C THR A 120 -6.84 -2.27 -12.46
N LEU A 121 -5.96 -1.34 -12.80
CA LEU A 121 -6.17 0.09 -12.66
C LEU A 121 -6.49 0.69 -14.02
N TYR A 122 -7.57 1.45 -14.10
CA TYR A 122 -7.95 2.21 -15.29
C TYR A 122 -7.49 3.66 -15.11
N MET A 123 -6.48 4.06 -15.87
CA MET A 123 -5.78 5.35 -15.70
C MET A 123 -6.32 6.47 -16.59
N GLN A 124 -7.48 6.27 -17.22
CA GLN A 124 -8.03 7.22 -18.20
C GLN A 124 -8.39 8.59 -17.62
N GLU A 125 -8.67 8.66 -16.33
CA GLU A 125 -9.16 9.86 -15.65
C GLU A 125 -8.17 10.43 -14.63
N VAL A 126 -6.87 10.16 -14.75
CA VAL A 126 -5.88 10.72 -13.82
C VAL A 126 -5.90 12.23 -13.89
N GLN A 127 -6.41 12.88 -12.84
CA GLN A 127 -6.46 14.33 -12.70
C GLN A 127 -5.43 14.80 -11.66
N GLY A 128 -4.87 15.98 -11.86
CA GLY A 128 -3.95 16.59 -10.93
C GLY A 128 -2.50 16.65 -11.41
N PRO A 129 -1.54 17.02 -10.54
CA PRO A 129 -0.13 17.11 -10.89
C PRO A 129 0.49 15.79 -11.34
N ALA A 130 -0.12 14.67 -10.93
CA ALA A 130 0.22 13.32 -11.39
C ALA A 130 -0.43 12.94 -12.74
N LYS A 131 -0.67 13.88 -13.62
CA LYS A 131 -1.20 13.65 -14.99
C LYS A 131 -0.17 12.97 -15.89
N SER A 132 0.45 11.94 -15.40
CA SER A 132 1.63 11.35 -16.03
C SER A 132 1.32 9.99 -16.65
N PHE A 133 0.08 9.74 -17.04
CA PHE A 133 -0.22 8.59 -17.89
C PHE A 133 -0.62 9.09 -19.29
N ASN A 134 0.36 9.23 -20.16
CA ASN A 134 0.18 9.63 -21.57
C ASN A 134 1.10 8.79 -22.45
N ASP A 135 1.04 9.02 -23.77
CA ASP A 135 1.75 8.21 -24.76
C ASP A 135 3.29 8.41 -24.75
N HIS A 136 3.79 9.36 -23.99
CA HIS A 136 5.23 9.69 -23.92
C HIS A 136 5.83 9.45 -22.54
N TRP A 137 5.02 9.59 -21.50
CA TRP A 137 5.47 9.57 -20.12
C TRP A 137 4.45 8.90 -19.21
N ILE A 138 4.89 7.97 -18.39
CA ILE A 138 4.07 7.31 -17.39
C ILE A 138 4.81 7.36 -16.06
N GLU A 139 4.15 7.91 -15.06
CA GLU A 139 4.66 7.98 -13.71
C GLU A 139 3.70 7.31 -12.74
N LEU A 140 4.18 6.31 -12.02
CA LEU A 140 3.46 5.60 -10.97
C LEU A 140 4.09 5.96 -9.62
N GLY A 141 3.78 7.15 -9.12
CA GLY A 141 4.19 7.59 -7.80
C GLY A 141 3.27 7.03 -6.70
N TYR A 142 3.73 7.05 -5.45
CA TYR A 142 2.92 6.62 -4.29
C TYR A 142 1.60 7.41 -4.18
N TYR A 143 1.60 8.67 -4.62
CA TYR A 143 0.45 9.58 -4.61
C TYR A 143 -0.63 9.23 -5.64
N THR A 144 -0.37 8.30 -6.54
CA THR A 144 -1.38 7.79 -7.47
C THR A 144 -2.23 6.68 -6.85
N GLY A 145 -1.77 6.07 -5.75
CA GLY A 145 -2.47 4.95 -5.13
C GLY A 145 -2.52 3.70 -6.00
N TRP A 146 -1.52 3.50 -6.87
CA TRP A 146 -1.47 2.37 -7.79
C TRP A 146 -1.24 1.02 -7.09
N TYR A 147 -0.79 1.03 -5.86
CA TYR A 147 -0.69 -0.13 -4.97
C TYR A 147 -1.38 0.18 -3.64
N PRO A 148 -1.81 -0.83 -2.87
CA PRO A 148 -2.45 -0.61 -1.59
C PRO A 148 -1.47 0.07 -0.61
N VAL A 149 -1.79 1.27 -0.15
CA VAL A 149 -0.95 2.07 0.76
C VAL A 149 -1.58 2.11 2.13
N CYS A 150 -0.81 1.80 3.16
CA CYS A 150 -1.21 2.01 4.55
C CYS A 150 -0.86 3.45 4.96
N ASN A 151 -1.85 4.21 5.44
CA ASN A 151 -1.65 5.61 5.80
C ASN A 151 -0.67 5.73 6.99
N GLY A 152 0.40 6.50 6.79
CA GLY A 152 1.41 6.78 7.82
C GLY A 152 2.49 5.69 8.04
N ASN A 153 2.33 4.51 7.45
CA ASN A 153 3.28 3.41 7.59
C ASN A 153 3.98 3.07 6.28
N ARG A 154 5.27 2.84 6.35
CA ARG A 154 6.08 2.39 5.21
C ARG A 154 6.33 0.89 5.33
N ALA A 155 6.31 0.20 4.21
CA ALA A 155 6.74 -1.20 4.15
C ALA A 155 8.25 -1.29 4.41
N ASP A 156 8.67 -2.35 5.10
CA ASP A 156 10.09 -2.59 5.39
C ASP A 156 10.86 -2.98 4.13
N TYR A 157 10.16 -3.60 3.17
CA TYR A 157 10.74 -4.14 1.95
C TYR A 157 9.74 -4.14 0.80
N SER A 158 10.23 -3.91 -0.43
CA SER A 158 9.43 -3.99 -1.65
C SER A 158 10.24 -4.59 -2.79
N HIS A 159 9.66 -5.55 -3.47
CA HIS A 159 10.16 -6.13 -4.70
C HIS A 159 9.13 -5.91 -5.80
N LEU A 160 9.54 -5.21 -6.85
CA LEU A 160 8.68 -4.86 -7.98
C LEU A 160 9.27 -5.38 -9.27
N ARG A 161 8.46 -6.09 -10.06
CA ARG A 161 8.76 -6.47 -11.44
C ARG A 161 7.85 -5.68 -12.35
N ILE A 162 8.41 -4.92 -13.28
CA ILE A 162 7.63 -4.04 -14.13
C ILE A 162 7.81 -4.46 -15.58
N GLY A 163 6.71 -4.84 -16.21
CA GLY A 163 6.59 -4.99 -17.66
C GLY A 163 5.86 -3.79 -18.24
N ILE A 164 6.21 -3.39 -19.44
CA ILE A 164 5.57 -2.29 -20.16
C ILE A 164 5.50 -2.62 -21.65
N THR A 165 4.53 -2.04 -22.35
CA THR A 165 4.43 -2.08 -23.80
C THR A 165 5.75 -1.69 -24.47
N ASP A 166 6.12 -2.35 -25.54
CA ASP A 166 7.37 -2.12 -26.27
C ASP A 166 7.59 -0.64 -26.64
N GLY A 167 8.85 -0.23 -26.66
CA GLY A 167 9.28 1.11 -27.01
C GLY A 167 9.35 2.09 -25.85
N TYR A 168 9.22 1.64 -24.62
CA TYR A 168 9.41 2.45 -23.42
C TYR A 168 10.63 2.00 -22.61
N THR A 169 11.27 2.96 -21.95
CA THR A 169 12.31 2.70 -20.96
C THR A 169 11.72 2.92 -19.57
N VAL A 170 11.99 2.00 -18.66
CA VAL A 170 11.53 2.11 -17.26
C VAL A 170 12.69 2.56 -16.39
N SER A 171 12.45 3.56 -15.55
CA SER A 171 13.37 3.97 -14.49
C SER A 171 12.63 4.13 -13.17
N GLY A 172 13.33 3.96 -12.08
CA GLY A 172 12.74 4.06 -10.75
C GLY A 172 13.78 4.36 -9.67
N SER A 173 13.33 4.83 -8.54
CA SER A 173 14.16 5.04 -7.36
C SER A 173 14.34 3.71 -6.62
N GLY A 174 15.37 2.95 -6.94
CA GLY A 174 15.67 1.67 -6.28
C GLY A 174 17.08 1.16 -6.58
N ASN A 175 17.55 0.21 -5.79
CA ASN A 175 18.83 -0.44 -6.01
C ASN A 175 18.66 -1.53 -7.07
N GLY A 176 19.20 -1.30 -8.26
CA GLY A 176 19.30 -2.27 -9.34
C GLY A 176 18.18 -2.13 -10.37
N ALA A 177 18.50 -1.46 -11.47
CA ALA A 177 17.69 -1.46 -12.67
C ALA A 177 18.27 -2.45 -13.68
N THR A 178 17.70 -3.64 -13.70
CA THR A 178 17.69 -4.43 -14.93
C THR A 178 16.29 -4.29 -15.50
N LEU A 179 16.15 -4.16 -16.82
CA LEU A 179 14.84 -4.11 -17.46
C LEU A 179 13.95 -5.22 -16.87
N GLY A 180 12.95 -4.83 -16.07
CA GLY A 180 11.99 -5.75 -15.48
C GLY A 180 12.04 -6.01 -13.96
N GLU A 181 13.13 -5.69 -13.24
CA GLU A 181 13.17 -5.92 -11.79
C GLU A 181 13.68 -4.72 -11.01
N PHE A 182 12.86 -4.23 -10.09
CA PHE A 182 13.23 -3.18 -9.14
C PHE A 182 13.13 -3.71 -7.72
N ARG A 183 14.23 -3.62 -6.96
CA ARG A 183 14.23 -3.82 -5.51
C ARG A 183 14.25 -2.46 -4.85
N GLN A 184 13.22 -2.15 -4.09
CA GLN A 184 13.13 -0.89 -3.37
C GLN A 184 12.95 -1.12 -1.88
N CYS A 185 13.67 -0.31 -1.07
CA CYS A 185 13.36 -0.17 0.35
C CYS A 185 12.09 0.66 0.57
N TYR A 186 11.63 1.38 -0.46
CA TYR A 186 10.36 2.12 -0.47
C TYR A 186 9.75 1.99 -1.86
N PRO A 187 8.43 1.74 -2.01
CA PRO A 187 7.77 1.91 -3.27
C PRO A 187 7.75 3.41 -3.61
N GLY A 188 8.82 3.86 -4.22
CA GLY A 188 8.99 5.22 -4.69
C GLY A 188 8.55 5.37 -6.13
N PHE A 189 8.96 6.44 -6.76
CA PHE A 189 8.64 6.76 -8.14
C PHE A 189 9.12 5.66 -9.10
N THR A 190 8.20 5.20 -9.94
CA THR A 190 8.53 4.46 -11.15
C THR A 190 7.98 5.25 -12.32
N HIS A 191 8.81 5.53 -13.28
CA HIS A 191 8.38 6.17 -14.52
C HIS A 191 8.91 5.42 -15.73
N ALA A 192 8.17 5.54 -16.82
CA ALA A 192 8.55 5.02 -18.10
C ALA A 192 8.50 6.13 -19.15
N GLU A 193 9.52 6.23 -19.94
CA GLU A 193 9.65 7.23 -20.99
C GLU A 193 9.85 6.54 -22.35
N LYS A 194 9.18 7.06 -23.36
CA LYS A 194 9.42 6.68 -24.75
C LYS A 194 10.60 7.49 -25.27
N PRO A 195 11.66 6.86 -25.78
CA PRO A 195 12.79 7.59 -26.37
C PRO A 195 12.30 8.48 -27.52
N PRO A 196 12.91 9.68 -27.69
CA PRO A 196 12.63 10.51 -28.85
C PRO A 196 12.93 9.74 -30.12
N HIS A 197 12.04 9.83 -31.10
CA HIS A 197 12.23 9.20 -32.41
C HIS A 197 13.54 9.70 -33.02
N GLN A 198 14.47 8.77 -33.30
CA GLN A 198 15.61 9.01 -34.17
C GLN A 198 15.16 9.08 -35.61
#